data_44e825fea992a67416f17984bb2d4705
#
_entry.id   44e825fea992a67416f17984bb2d4705
#
_cell.length_a   1.000
_cell.length_b   1.000
_cell.length_c   1.000
_cell.angle_alpha   90.00
_cell.angle_beta   90.00
_cell.angle_gamma   90.00
#
_symmetry.space_group_name_H-M   'P 1'
#
loop_
_entity.id
_entity.type
_entity.pdbx_description
1 polymer ?
#
loop_
_entity_poly.entity_id
_entity_poly.type
_entity_poly.pdbx_seq_one_letter_code
_entity_poly.pdbx_strand_id
1 'polypeptide(L)'
;MAMKLSLALFFAGLFGALAVVFILLSFGTDYWLLASESCHPPSDDDRNAGEHGDILAKNVTSWVTFYHEGFFWRCSFGGSVEEEDLQWTVWFTNQPYSKVCIHAYLFPFPVSHHTHNATAYESAIIYRGFWSIFMLIGVAAAVLAGFIIICAAPFASHCLYKTGGGFFLVSGFFLLCAVVMDVIWTEVLDVVDVYVNYQRSTVCSDFQLILNYGLSFIFAPIGIFFSLLAGLLFLLIGRAIRIH
;
A
#
# COMPACT_ATOMS: atom_id res chain seq x y z
N MET A 1 -19.74 -24.35 -31.16
CA MET A 1 -18.77 -23.24 -31.08
C MET A 1 -19.29 -22.09 -30.22
N ALA A 2 -20.53 -21.67 -30.35
CA ALA A 2 -21.19 -20.60 -29.56
C ALA A 2 -21.12 -20.81 -28.05
N MET A 3 -21.31 -22.04 -27.55
CA MET A 3 -21.26 -22.36 -26.11
C MET A 3 -19.87 -22.15 -25.50
N LYS A 4 -18.79 -22.45 -26.26
CA LYS A 4 -17.41 -22.20 -25.79
C LYS A 4 -17.09 -20.71 -25.70
N LEU A 5 -17.60 -19.90 -26.65
CA LEU A 5 -17.43 -18.44 -26.64
C LEU A 5 -18.21 -17.79 -25.49
N SER A 6 -19.44 -18.23 -25.24
CA SER A 6 -20.25 -17.74 -24.11
C SER A 6 -19.61 -18.05 -22.77
N LEU A 7 -19.04 -19.23 -22.59
CA LEU A 7 -18.32 -19.64 -21.40
C LEU A 7 -17.03 -18.81 -21.20
N ALA A 8 -16.29 -18.56 -22.28
CA ALA A 8 -15.10 -17.71 -22.24
C ALA A 8 -15.43 -16.27 -21.86
N LEU A 9 -16.52 -15.71 -22.40
CA LEU A 9 -17.03 -14.38 -22.05
C LEU A 9 -17.43 -14.28 -20.57
N PHE A 10 -18.09 -15.33 -20.05
CA PHE A 10 -18.47 -15.38 -18.64
C PHE A 10 -17.24 -15.33 -17.72
N PHE A 11 -16.24 -16.17 -17.97
CA PHE A 11 -15.02 -16.16 -17.14
C PHE A 11 -14.21 -14.89 -17.30
N ALA A 12 -14.09 -14.35 -18.52
CA ALA A 12 -13.39 -13.09 -18.74
C ALA A 12 -14.08 -11.94 -18.00
N GLY A 13 -15.43 -11.90 -18.03
CA GLY A 13 -16.22 -10.91 -17.30
C GLY A 13 -16.09 -11.05 -15.80
N LEU A 14 -16.12 -12.29 -15.27
CA LEU A 14 -15.91 -12.57 -13.85
C LEU A 14 -14.53 -12.09 -13.38
N PHE A 15 -13.47 -12.45 -14.11
CA PHE A 15 -12.12 -12.03 -13.76
C PHE A 15 -11.92 -10.53 -13.91
N GLY A 16 -12.53 -9.90 -14.92
CA GLY A 16 -12.52 -8.44 -15.05
C GLY A 16 -13.21 -7.73 -13.87
N ALA A 17 -14.35 -8.25 -13.43
CA ALA A 17 -15.05 -7.71 -12.26
C ALA A 17 -14.22 -7.87 -10.97
N LEU A 18 -13.63 -9.05 -10.74
CA LEU A 18 -12.74 -9.29 -9.60
C LEU A 18 -11.52 -8.37 -9.64
N ALA A 19 -10.92 -8.18 -10.82
CA ALA A 19 -9.80 -7.26 -10.99
C ALA A 19 -10.17 -5.84 -10.52
N VAL A 20 -11.27 -5.28 -11.03
CA VAL A 20 -11.72 -3.93 -10.67
C VAL A 20 -11.99 -3.83 -9.18
N VAL A 21 -12.68 -4.82 -8.57
CA VAL A 21 -13.01 -4.81 -7.14
C VAL A 21 -11.73 -4.81 -6.29
N PHE A 22 -10.79 -5.74 -6.54
CA PHE A 22 -9.56 -5.81 -5.74
C PHE A 22 -8.65 -4.59 -5.94
N ILE A 23 -8.58 -4.04 -7.16
CA ILE A 23 -7.84 -2.81 -7.45
C ILE A 23 -8.45 -1.63 -6.68
N LEU A 24 -9.78 -1.48 -6.69
CA LEU A 24 -10.45 -0.40 -5.97
C LEU A 24 -10.33 -0.56 -4.45
N LEU A 25 -10.39 -1.78 -3.93
CA LEU A 25 -10.14 -2.05 -2.51
C LEU A 25 -8.70 -1.71 -2.13
N SER A 26 -7.72 -2.11 -2.95
CA SER A 26 -6.32 -1.77 -2.72
C SER A 26 -6.06 -0.26 -2.72
N PHE A 27 -6.69 0.48 -3.66
CA PHE A 27 -6.52 1.92 -3.80
C PHE A 27 -7.29 2.72 -2.76
N GLY A 28 -8.52 2.29 -2.43
CA GLY A 28 -9.43 3.05 -1.58
C GLY A 28 -9.28 2.78 -0.07
N THR A 29 -8.53 1.76 0.33
CA THR A 29 -8.30 1.46 1.74
C THR A 29 -6.88 1.87 2.18
N ASP A 30 -6.76 2.41 3.39
CA ASP A 30 -5.52 3.01 3.91
C ASP A 30 -4.68 2.02 4.73
N TYR A 31 -4.44 0.81 4.16
CA TYR A 31 -3.70 -0.27 4.80
C TYR A 31 -2.64 -0.89 3.87
N TRP A 32 -1.85 -0.05 3.18
CA TRP A 32 -0.69 -0.50 2.42
C TRP A 32 0.46 -0.87 3.33
N LEU A 33 0.76 0.03 4.29
CA LEU A 33 1.82 -0.13 5.27
C LEU A 33 1.24 -0.01 6.66
N LEU A 34 1.66 -0.91 7.55
CA LEU A 34 1.42 -0.88 8.97
C LEU A 34 2.77 -0.68 9.66
N ALA A 35 2.87 0.30 10.53
CA ALA A 35 4.08 0.57 11.29
C ALA A 35 3.77 0.63 12.79
N SER A 36 4.68 0.10 13.59
CA SER A 36 4.65 0.20 15.05
C SER A 36 5.98 0.78 15.52
N GLU A 37 5.93 1.91 16.19
CA GLU A 37 7.06 2.56 16.86
C GLU A 37 6.97 2.30 18.35
N SER A 38 8.04 1.80 18.95
CA SER A 38 8.11 1.61 20.39
C SER A 38 9.41 2.16 20.97
N CYS A 39 9.31 2.69 22.18
CA CYS A 39 10.44 3.13 22.98
C CYS A 39 10.31 2.53 24.38
N HIS A 40 11.32 1.79 24.81
CA HIS A 40 11.41 1.27 26.17
C HIS A 40 12.56 1.97 26.88
N PRO A 41 12.32 2.68 27.99
CA PRO A 41 13.41 3.22 28.80
C PRO A 41 14.24 2.06 29.37
N PRO A 42 15.58 2.23 29.49
CA PRO A 42 16.42 1.21 30.14
C PRO A 42 15.88 0.93 31.53
N SER A 43 15.69 -0.36 31.84
CA SER A 43 15.22 -0.82 33.16
C SER A 43 16.20 -0.42 34.26
N ASP A 44 15.67 -0.12 35.45
CA ASP A 44 16.50 0.31 36.61
C ASP A 44 17.58 -0.71 37.06
N ASP A 45 17.50 -1.95 36.58
CA ASP A 45 18.48 -2.99 36.86
C ASP A 45 19.84 -2.73 36.19
N ASP A 46 19.92 -2.00 35.09
CA ASP A 46 21.17 -1.62 34.42
C ASP A 46 21.87 -0.37 35.06
N ARG A 47 21.16 0.36 35.91
CA ARG A 47 21.69 1.59 36.55
C ARG A 47 22.62 1.35 37.74
N ASN A 48 22.70 0.14 38.24
CA ASN A 48 23.57 -0.19 39.41
C ASN A 48 25.06 -0.39 39.08
N ALA A 49 25.48 -0.17 37.84
CA ALA A 49 26.84 -0.39 37.38
C ALA A 49 27.69 0.88 37.17
N GLY A 50 27.25 2.06 37.58
CA GLY A 50 28.03 3.30 37.36
C GLY A 50 27.62 4.45 38.29
N GLU A 51 28.44 4.68 39.27
CA GLU A 51 28.38 5.75 40.25
C GLU A 51 28.57 7.14 39.61
N HIS A 52 27.77 8.10 40.03
CA HIS A 52 27.85 9.56 39.83
C HIS A 52 27.54 10.15 38.46
N GLY A 53 26.44 10.87 38.39
CA GLY A 53 26.29 11.91 37.40
C GLY A 53 24.83 12.27 37.02
N ASP A 54 24.36 13.34 37.67
CA ASP A 54 23.34 14.30 37.21
C ASP A 54 21.87 13.91 37.05
N ILE A 55 21.15 14.54 37.92
CA ILE A 55 19.69 14.72 38.04
C ILE A 55 19.13 15.42 36.80
N LEU A 56 18.88 14.68 35.74
CA LEU A 56 17.86 15.03 34.71
C LEU A 56 17.43 13.79 33.94
N ALA A 57 17.16 12.69 34.64
CA ALA A 57 16.44 11.56 34.07
C ALA A 57 14.99 12.01 33.83
N LYS A 58 14.73 12.60 32.65
CA LYS A 58 13.40 12.79 32.10
C LYS A 58 12.68 11.45 32.23
N ASN A 59 11.56 11.40 32.93
CA ASN A 59 10.68 10.24 33.02
C ASN A 59 10.28 9.82 31.58
N VAL A 60 11.09 9.02 30.93
CA VAL A 60 10.75 8.43 29.64
C VAL A 60 9.83 7.26 29.95
N THR A 61 8.54 7.53 29.92
CA THR A 61 7.52 6.47 29.96
C THR A 61 7.60 5.65 28.68
N SER A 62 7.51 4.32 28.78
CA SER A 62 7.36 3.45 27.62
C SER A 62 6.13 3.88 26.81
N TRP A 63 6.33 4.06 25.52
CA TRP A 63 5.23 4.41 24.63
C TRP A 63 5.28 3.57 23.36
N VAL A 64 4.10 3.31 22.83
CA VAL A 64 3.93 2.64 21.54
C VAL A 64 3.00 3.50 20.68
N THR A 65 3.39 3.75 19.44
CA THR A 65 2.58 4.44 18.46
C THR A 65 2.42 3.56 17.24
N PHE A 66 1.18 3.39 16.81
CA PHE A 66 0.84 2.63 15.63
C PHE A 66 0.48 3.55 14.48
N TYR A 67 0.88 3.16 13.28
CA TYR A 67 0.57 3.86 12.04
C TYR A 67 -0.05 2.89 11.03
N HIS A 68 -1.02 3.37 10.28
CA HIS A 68 -1.39 2.75 9.03
C HIS A 68 -1.36 3.79 7.91
N GLU A 69 -0.81 3.42 6.79
CA GLU A 69 -0.66 4.28 5.63
C GLU A 69 -1.28 3.63 4.40
N GLY A 70 -2.05 4.43 3.65
CA GLY A 70 -2.58 4.07 2.36
C GLY A 70 -2.15 5.03 1.27
N PHE A 71 -2.98 5.13 0.24
CA PHE A 71 -2.75 6.09 -0.83
C PHE A 71 -3.04 7.52 -0.36
N PHE A 72 -4.18 7.75 0.29
CA PHE A 72 -4.66 9.08 0.66
C PHE A 72 -4.20 9.53 2.03
N TRP A 73 -4.24 8.65 3.01
CA TRP A 73 -4.10 8.99 4.42
C TRP A 73 -3.03 8.15 5.11
N ARG A 74 -2.34 8.80 6.03
CA ARG A 74 -1.55 8.17 7.08
C ARG A 74 -2.19 8.53 8.40
N CYS A 75 -2.59 7.55 9.17
CA CYS A 75 -3.17 7.74 10.48
C CYS A 75 -2.29 7.14 11.57
N SER A 76 -2.11 7.88 12.64
CA SER A 76 -1.37 7.47 13.83
C SER A 76 -2.29 7.42 15.04
N PHE A 77 -2.02 6.50 15.93
CA PHE A 77 -2.68 6.41 17.23
C PHE A 77 -1.70 5.86 18.25
N GLY A 78 -1.73 6.46 19.47
CA GLY A 78 -0.93 5.98 20.60
C GLY A 78 -1.77 5.05 21.48
N GLY A 79 -1.13 4.02 22.04
CA GLY A 79 -1.76 3.12 23.01
C GLY A 79 -0.76 2.68 24.06
N SER A 80 -1.22 2.60 25.32
CA SER A 80 -0.51 1.96 26.44
C SER A 80 -1.07 0.56 26.70
N VAL A 81 -1.35 -0.21 25.65
CA VAL A 81 -2.05 -1.50 25.72
C VAL A 81 -1.12 -2.61 25.25
N GLU A 82 -1.24 -3.79 25.84
CA GLU A 82 -0.51 -4.99 25.46
C GLU A 82 -0.63 -5.26 23.95
N GLU A 83 0.50 -5.56 23.32
CA GLU A 83 0.75 -5.51 21.87
C GLU A 83 -0.15 -6.44 21.04
N GLU A 84 -0.58 -7.59 21.58
CA GLU A 84 -1.37 -8.59 20.85
C GLU A 84 -2.83 -8.18 20.66
N ASP A 85 -3.46 -7.59 21.65
CA ASP A 85 -4.88 -7.21 21.58
C ASP A 85 -5.11 -5.98 20.68
N LEU A 86 -4.11 -5.11 20.58
CA LEU A 86 -4.21 -3.88 19.80
C LEU A 86 -4.15 -4.13 18.30
N GLN A 87 -3.35 -5.10 17.85
CA GLN A 87 -3.22 -5.44 16.43
C GLN A 87 -4.55 -5.95 15.86
N TRP A 88 -5.26 -6.81 16.56
CA TRP A 88 -6.58 -7.29 16.17
C TRP A 88 -7.66 -6.20 16.22
N THR A 89 -7.64 -5.36 17.24
CA THR A 89 -8.60 -4.25 17.39
C THR A 89 -8.45 -3.23 16.26
N VAL A 90 -7.23 -2.90 15.87
CA VAL A 90 -6.95 -1.98 14.74
C VAL A 90 -7.46 -2.53 13.42
N TRP A 91 -7.28 -3.83 13.18
CA TRP A 91 -7.70 -4.47 11.95
C TRP A 91 -9.23 -4.54 11.77
N PHE A 92 -9.98 -4.72 12.85
CA PHE A 92 -11.41 -5.02 12.78
C PHE A 92 -12.33 -3.89 13.26
N THR A 93 -11.89 -3.01 14.16
CA THR A 93 -12.79 -2.00 14.73
C THR A 93 -12.55 -0.58 14.22
N ASN A 94 -11.38 -0.28 13.67
CA ASN A 94 -10.99 1.07 13.18
C ASN A 94 -11.32 2.21 14.17
N GLN A 95 -11.41 1.93 15.47
CA GLN A 95 -11.78 2.88 16.52
C GLN A 95 -10.78 2.94 17.69
N PRO A 96 -9.50 3.31 17.45
CA PRO A 96 -8.63 3.65 18.57
C PRO A 96 -8.96 5.05 19.10
N TYR A 97 -8.81 5.24 20.39
CA TYR A 97 -8.87 6.55 21.02
C TYR A 97 -7.78 7.48 20.44
N SER A 98 -8.13 8.72 20.07
CA SER A 98 -7.21 9.75 19.57
C SER A 98 -6.44 9.41 18.27
N LYS A 99 -7.16 9.03 17.21
CA LYS A 99 -6.59 8.85 15.87
C LYS A 99 -6.30 10.21 15.21
N VAL A 100 -5.07 10.44 14.78
CA VAL A 100 -4.66 11.63 14.02
C VAL A 100 -4.29 11.20 12.60
N CYS A 101 -4.94 11.79 11.59
CA CYS A 101 -4.70 11.46 10.19
C CYS A 101 -4.13 12.67 9.43
N ILE A 102 -3.13 12.40 8.58
CA ILE A 102 -2.50 13.36 7.67
C ILE A 102 -2.53 12.82 6.24
N HIS A 103 -2.37 13.70 5.26
CA HIS A 103 -2.30 13.30 3.86
C HIS A 103 -0.99 12.56 3.56
N ALA A 104 -1.07 11.42 2.85
CA ALA A 104 0.08 10.54 2.58
C ALA A 104 0.53 10.53 1.11
N TYR A 105 -0.25 11.06 0.18
CA TYR A 105 -0.04 10.87 -1.27
C TYR A 105 1.28 11.42 -1.83
N LEU A 106 1.93 12.39 -1.15
CA LEU A 106 3.23 12.94 -1.55
C LEU A 106 4.34 12.74 -0.50
N PHE A 107 3.99 12.28 0.71
CA PHE A 107 4.92 12.20 1.84
C PHE A 107 5.08 10.76 2.31
N PRO A 108 6.07 10.00 1.78
CA PRO A 108 6.26 8.61 2.17
C PRO A 108 6.76 8.49 3.61
N PHE A 109 6.24 7.50 4.35
CA PHE A 109 6.75 7.14 5.66
C PHE A 109 8.12 6.42 5.51
N PRO A 110 9.10 6.62 6.40
CA PRO A 110 9.13 7.49 7.59
C PRO A 110 9.86 8.84 7.36
N VAL A 111 9.92 9.35 6.14
CA VAL A 111 10.73 10.51 5.76
C VAL A 111 10.14 11.83 6.28
N SER A 112 10.99 12.64 6.92
CA SER A 112 10.64 13.99 7.36
C SER A 112 11.83 14.96 7.20
N HIS A 113 11.58 16.27 7.19
CA HIS A 113 12.62 17.31 7.14
C HIS A 113 13.60 17.26 8.32
N HIS A 114 13.19 16.69 9.46
CA HIS A 114 14.02 16.62 10.66
C HIS A 114 14.93 15.40 10.67
N THR A 115 14.54 14.32 10.00
CA THR A 115 15.24 13.04 10.05
C THR A 115 16.18 12.82 8.86
N HIS A 116 15.95 13.53 7.75
CA HIS A 116 16.69 13.35 6.51
C HIS A 116 17.25 14.68 6.00
N ASN A 117 18.36 14.62 5.26
CA ASN A 117 18.90 15.80 4.58
C ASN A 117 17.96 16.28 3.45
N ALA A 118 18.10 17.53 3.00
CA ALA A 118 17.22 18.14 2.01
C ALA A 118 17.15 17.31 0.71
N THR A 119 18.28 16.80 0.23
CA THR A 119 18.34 15.99 -1.01
C THR A 119 17.61 14.66 -0.89
N ALA A 120 17.75 13.96 0.24
CA ALA A 120 17.05 12.70 0.49
C ALA A 120 15.53 12.94 0.62
N TYR A 121 15.14 14.02 1.28
CA TYR A 121 13.74 14.42 1.41
C TYR A 121 13.10 14.73 0.04
N GLU A 122 13.75 15.53 -0.79
CA GLU A 122 13.27 15.85 -2.16
C GLU A 122 13.18 14.58 -3.02
N SER A 123 14.18 13.71 -2.96
CA SER A 123 14.19 12.44 -3.69
C SER A 123 13.04 11.54 -3.27
N ALA A 124 12.71 11.50 -1.98
CA ALA A 124 11.59 10.74 -1.44
C ALA A 124 10.23 11.25 -1.98
N ILE A 125 10.05 12.57 -2.04
CA ILE A 125 8.82 13.17 -2.60
C ILE A 125 8.68 12.82 -4.09
N ILE A 126 9.76 12.93 -4.86
CA ILE A 126 9.77 12.59 -6.29
C ILE A 126 9.41 11.11 -6.47
N TYR A 127 10.02 10.21 -5.69
CA TYR A 127 9.76 8.78 -5.73
C TYR A 127 8.28 8.48 -5.45
N ARG A 128 7.74 9.04 -4.37
CA ARG A 128 6.32 8.90 -4.01
C ARG A 128 5.40 9.49 -5.06
N GLY A 129 5.80 10.58 -5.71
CA GLY A 129 5.07 11.17 -6.83
C GLY A 129 4.94 10.21 -8.01
N PHE A 130 6.01 9.55 -8.43
CA PHE A 130 5.97 8.53 -9.48
C PHE A 130 5.10 7.34 -9.09
N TRP A 131 5.25 6.83 -7.88
CA TRP A 131 4.41 5.76 -7.33
C TRP A 131 2.92 6.13 -7.40
N SER A 132 2.57 7.34 -6.98
CA SER A 132 1.19 7.86 -7.01
C SER A 132 0.65 7.97 -8.44
N ILE A 133 1.44 8.43 -9.39
CA ILE A 133 1.06 8.53 -10.81
C ILE A 133 0.80 7.13 -11.38
N PHE A 134 1.65 6.15 -11.11
CA PHE A 134 1.46 4.78 -11.59
C PHE A 134 0.21 4.14 -11.01
N MET A 135 -0.07 4.36 -9.72
CA MET A 135 -1.32 3.93 -9.08
C MET A 135 -2.54 4.54 -9.77
N LEU A 136 -2.55 5.85 -9.99
CA LEU A 136 -3.67 6.55 -10.63
C LEU A 136 -3.91 6.08 -12.06
N ILE A 137 -2.85 5.92 -12.86
CA ILE A 137 -2.96 5.41 -14.24
C ILE A 137 -3.52 3.98 -14.22
N GLY A 138 -2.99 3.12 -13.34
CA GLY A 138 -3.43 1.74 -13.21
C GLY A 138 -4.91 1.62 -12.84
N VAL A 139 -5.36 2.37 -11.83
CA VAL A 139 -6.75 2.38 -11.39
C VAL A 139 -7.68 2.95 -12.46
N ALA A 140 -7.32 4.08 -13.08
CA ALA A 140 -8.11 4.68 -14.15
C ALA A 140 -8.24 3.73 -15.35
N ALA A 141 -7.18 3.07 -15.75
CA ALA A 141 -7.19 2.08 -16.82
C ALA A 141 -8.10 0.88 -16.48
N ALA A 142 -8.09 0.37 -15.23
CA ALA A 142 -8.98 -0.71 -14.80
C ALA A 142 -10.46 -0.32 -14.89
N VAL A 143 -10.81 0.86 -14.39
CA VAL A 143 -12.18 1.38 -14.41
C VAL A 143 -12.66 1.59 -15.85
N LEU A 144 -11.82 2.19 -16.70
CA LEU A 144 -12.11 2.36 -18.12
C LEU A 144 -12.27 1.02 -18.83
N ALA A 145 -11.43 0.04 -18.55
CA ALA A 145 -11.54 -1.30 -19.09
C ALA A 145 -12.88 -1.93 -18.75
N GLY A 146 -13.26 -1.91 -17.46
CA GLY A 146 -14.56 -2.41 -17.01
C GLY A 146 -15.73 -1.74 -17.73
N PHE A 147 -15.71 -0.41 -17.84
CA PHE A 147 -16.73 0.36 -18.54
C PHE A 147 -16.84 -0.02 -20.03
N ILE A 148 -15.69 -0.11 -20.73
CA ILE A 148 -15.65 -0.50 -22.16
C ILE A 148 -16.20 -1.90 -22.34
N ILE A 149 -15.87 -2.86 -21.46
CA ILE A 149 -16.38 -4.23 -21.55
C ILE A 149 -17.90 -4.30 -21.32
N ILE A 150 -18.43 -3.54 -20.37
CA ILE A 150 -19.88 -3.43 -20.15
C ILE A 150 -20.57 -2.87 -21.42
N CYS A 151 -19.98 -1.85 -22.04
CA CYS A 151 -20.49 -1.32 -23.32
C CYS A 151 -20.34 -2.30 -24.49
N ALA A 152 -19.31 -3.17 -24.46
CA ALA A 152 -19.10 -4.15 -25.52
C ALA A 152 -20.15 -5.27 -25.56
N ALA A 153 -20.72 -5.61 -24.39
CA ALA A 153 -21.66 -6.74 -24.27
C ALA A 153 -22.87 -6.65 -25.20
N PRO A 154 -23.64 -5.53 -25.28
CA PRO A 154 -24.81 -5.44 -26.16
C PRO A 154 -24.47 -5.37 -27.65
N PHE A 155 -23.27 -4.87 -28.00
CA PHE A 155 -22.88 -4.66 -29.40
C PHE A 155 -22.07 -5.81 -29.99
N ALA A 156 -21.64 -6.79 -29.18
CA ALA A 156 -20.75 -7.90 -29.55
C ALA A 156 -19.53 -7.43 -30.39
N SER A 157 -19.04 -6.22 -30.14
CA SER A 157 -18.03 -5.58 -30.96
C SER A 157 -16.63 -6.11 -30.63
N HIS A 158 -15.98 -6.74 -31.59
CA HIS A 158 -14.62 -7.25 -31.49
C HIS A 158 -13.61 -6.15 -31.15
N CYS A 159 -13.84 -4.92 -31.60
CA CYS A 159 -12.99 -3.76 -31.33
C CYS A 159 -13.05 -3.37 -29.84
N LEU A 160 -14.26 -3.27 -29.27
CA LEU A 160 -14.44 -2.92 -27.86
C LEU A 160 -13.85 -3.97 -26.93
N TYR A 161 -14.00 -5.27 -27.21
CA TYR A 161 -13.36 -6.32 -26.42
C TYR A 161 -11.84 -6.23 -26.45
N LYS A 162 -11.23 -5.95 -27.62
CA LYS A 162 -9.78 -5.75 -27.70
C LYS A 162 -9.30 -4.51 -26.96
N THR A 163 -10.03 -3.40 -27.09
CA THR A 163 -9.68 -2.16 -26.42
C THR A 163 -9.77 -2.32 -24.88
N GLY A 164 -10.89 -2.88 -24.40
CA GLY A 164 -11.04 -3.15 -22.96
C GLY A 164 -9.99 -4.12 -22.42
N GLY A 165 -9.70 -5.19 -23.18
CA GLY A 165 -8.62 -6.12 -22.85
C GLY A 165 -7.24 -5.43 -22.80
N GLY A 166 -6.96 -4.52 -23.74
CA GLY A 166 -5.76 -3.70 -23.73
C GLY A 166 -5.64 -2.81 -22.48
N PHE A 167 -6.73 -2.15 -22.09
CA PHE A 167 -6.74 -1.34 -20.86
C PHE A 167 -6.55 -2.17 -19.59
N PHE A 168 -7.06 -3.40 -19.51
CA PHE A 168 -6.76 -4.30 -18.40
C PHE A 168 -5.27 -4.66 -18.33
N LEU A 169 -4.61 -4.91 -19.46
CA LEU A 169 -3.17 -5.17 -19.48
C LEU A 169 -2.35 -3.93 -19.07
N VAL A 170 -2.73 -2.74 -19.54
CA VAL A 170 -2.11 -1.48 -19.13
C VAL A 170 -2.26 -1.26 -17.62
N SER A 171 -3.46 -1.48 -17.09
CA SER A 171 -3.72 -1.42 -15.65
C SER A 171 -2.80 -2.35 -14.86
N GLY A 172 -2.77 -3.64 -15.25
CA GLY A 172 -1.93 -4.63 -14.59
C GLY A 172 -0.45 -4.26 -14.61
N PHE A 173 0.05 -3.72 -15.72
CA PHE A 173 1.44 -3.28 -15.85
C PHE A 173 1.77 -2.11 -14.90
N PHE A 174 0.98 -1.03 -14.90
CA PHE A 174 1.26 0.13 -14.05
C PHE A 174 1.11 -0.18 -12.56
N LEU A 175 0.12 -0.99 -12.19
CA LEU A 175 -0.04 -1.44 -10.81
C LEU A 175 1.09 -2.37 -10.35
N LEU A 176 1.59 -3.23 -11.24
CA LEU A 176 2.78 -4.05 -10.95
C LEU A 176 3.99 -3.16 -10.68
N CYS A 177 4.22 -2.14 -11.51
CA CYS A 177 5.29 -1.17 -11.27
C CYS A 177 5.11 -0.46 -9.91
N ALA A 178 3.89 -0.07 -9.55
CA ALA A 178 3.62 0.56 -8.26
C ALA A 178 3.94 -0.37 -7.07
N VAL A 179 3.53 -1.66 -7.13
CA VAL A 179 3.85 -2.65 -6.10
C VAL A 179 5.36 -2.86 -5.99
N VAL A 180 6.06 -3.00 -7.12
CA VAL A 180 7.53 -3.16 -7.13
C VAL A 180 8.23 -1.93 -6.53
N MET A 181 7.76 -0.72 -6.86
CA MET A 181 8.30 0.50 -6.26
C MET A 181 8.08 0.54 -4.75
N ASP A 182 6.91 0.12 -4.26
CA ASP A 182 6.62 0.08 -2.83
C ASP A 182 7.56 -0.88 -2.08
N VAL A 183 7.77 -2.08 -2.63
CA VAL A 183 8.73 -3.06 -2.07
C VAL A 183 10.17 -2.53 -2.10
N ILE A 184 10.60 -1.88 -3.19
CA ILE A 184 11.93 -1.27 -3.27
C ILE A 184 12.09 -0.19 -2.19
N TRP A 185 11.05 0.62 -1.97
CA TRP A 185 11.06 1.66 -0.95
C TRP A 185 11.25 1.11 0.45
N THR A 186 10.55 0.05 0.80
CA THR A 186 10.55 -0.52 2.15
C THR A 186 11.72 -1.45 2.42
N GLU A 187 12.18 -2.22 1.42
CA GLU A 187 13.14 -3.32 1.63
C GLU A 187 14.55 -3.00 1.11
N VAL A 188 14.68 -2.13 0.11
CA VAL A 188 15.96 -1.92 -0.58
C VAL A 188 16.60 -0.59 -0.22
N LEU A 189 15.81 0.44 0.02
CA LEU A 189 16.32 1.76 0.36
C LEU A 189 16.55 1.85 1.87
N ASP A 190 17.73 2.34 2.28
CA ASP A 190 18.14 2.50 3.69
C ASP A 190 17.38 3.64 4.43
N VAL A 191 16.21 4.02 3.93
CA VAL A 191 15.42 5.13 4.46
C VAL A 191 14.92 4.83 5.88
N VAL A 192 14.54 3.57 6.12
CA VAL A 192 14.07 3.09 7.42
C VAL A 192 15.21 3.10 8.43
N ASP A 193 16.39 2.62 8.03
CA ASP A 193 17.57 2.56 8.92
C ASP A 193 18.05 3.96 9.31
N VAL A 194 18.05 4.90 8.36
CA VAL A 194 18.37 6.31 8.64
C VAL A 194 17.40 6.90 9.65
N TYR A 195 16.11 6.64 9.50
CA TYR A 195 15.08 7.09 10.44
C TYR A 195 15.28 6.49 11.84
N VAL A 196 15.45 5.17 11.94
CA VAL A 196 15.65 4.46 13.21
C VAL A 196 16.88 4.97 13.92
N ASN A 197 18.01 5.15 13.22
CA ASN A 197 19.24 5.66 13.79
C ASN A 197 19.11 7.10 14.30
N TYR A 198 18.37 7.95 13.57
CA TYR A 198 18.06 9.30 14.02
C TYR A 198 17.23 9.29 15.30
N GLN A 199 16.18 8.47 15.37
CA GLN A 199 15.31 8.35 16.54
C GLN A 199 16.07 7.80 17.76
N ARG A 200 16.96 6.82 17.55
CA ARG A 200 17.82 6.30 18.62
C ARG A 200 18.76 7.34 19.19
N SER A 201 19.27 8.23 18.36
CA SER A 201 20.20 9.28 18.80
C SER A 201 19.53 10.47 19.47
N THR A 202 18.27 10.76 19.14
CA THR A 202 17.57 12.01 19.56
C THR A 202 16.46 11.81 20.55
N VAL A 203 15.72 10.69 20.47
CA VAL A 203 14.50 10.47 21.25
C VAL A 203 14.66 9.36 22.27
N CYS A 204 15.15 8.19 21.86
CA CYS A 204 15.20 7.02 22.71
C CYS A 204 16.25 6.04 22.18
N SER A 205 17.23 5.66 23.04
CA SER A 205 18.32 4.75 22.67
C SER A 205 17.83 3.35 22.26
N ASP A 206 16.70 2.92 22.81
CA ASP A 206 16.09 1.61 22.53
C ASP A 206 14.85 1.74 21.62
N PHE A 207 14.88 2.68 20.68
CA PHE A 207 13.82 2.86 19.71
C PHE A 207 13.77 1.69 18.73
N GLN A 208 12.58 1.14 18.55
CA GLN A 208 12.29 0.07 17.60
C GLN A 208 11.16 0.47 16.66
N LEU A 209 11.33 0.13 15.38
CA LEU A 209 10.32 0.32 14.33
C LEU A 209 10.07 -1.03 13.66
N ILE A 210 8.83 -1.47 13.68
CA ILE A 210 8.37 -2.68 13.00
C ILE A 210 7.46 -2.25 11.84
N LEU A 211 7.77 -2.72 10.62
CA LEU A 211 6.99 -2.47 9.43
C LEU A 211 6.37 -3.77 8.93
N ASN A 212 5.09 -3.71 8.57
CA ASN A 212 4.36 -4.83 8.00
C ASN A 212 3.51 -4.36 6.82
N TYR A 213 3.35 -5.23 5.82
CA TYR A 213 2.43 -4.97 4.71
C TYR A 213 0.99 -5.24 5.15
N GLY A 214 0.10 -4.31 4.84
CA GLY A 214 -1.31 -4.41 5.20
C GLY A 214 -2.18 -5.05 4.11
N LEU A 215 -3.49 -5.13 4.38
CA LEU A 215 -4.45 -5.78 3.48
C LEU A 215 -4.56 -5.10 2.11
N SER A 216 -4.45 -3.77 2.05
CA SER A 216 -4.49 -3.02 0.79
C SER A 216 -3.35 -3.44 -0.14
N PHE A 217 -2.15 -3.66 0.42
CA PHE A 217 -1.02 -4.19 -0.33
C PHE A 217 -1.28 -5.60 -0.86
N ILE A 218 -1.91 -6.48 -0.07
CA ILE A 218 -2.22 -7.87 -0.48
C ILE A 218 -3.26 -7.87 -1.62
N PHE A 219 -4.23 -6.96 -1.60
CA PHE A 219 -5.24 -6.85 -2.66
C PHE A 219 -4.64 -6.43 -4.01
N ALA A 220 -3.54 -5.66 -4.03
CA ALA A 220 -2.91 -5.21 -5.26
C ALA A 220 -2.44 -6.37 -6.16
N PRO A 221 -1.60 -7.32 -5.74
CA PRO A 221 -1.17 -8.44 -6.58
C PRO A 221 -2.33 -9.34 -7.01
N ILE A 222 -3.37 -9.50 -6.18
CA ILE A 222 -4.58 -10.24 -6.54
C ILE A 222 -5.30 -9.53 -7.69
N GLY A 223 -5.52 -8.22 -7.57
CA GLY A 223 -6.12 -7.41 -8.62
C GLY A 223 -5.31 -7.41 -9.91
N ILE A 224 -3.98 -7.31 -9.82
CA ILE A 224 -3.05 -7.38 -10.96
C ILE A 224 -3.20 -8.71 -11.69
N PHE A 225 -3.18 -9.83 -10.96
CA PHE A 225 -3.33 -11.16 -11.53
C PHE A 225 -4.62 -11.29 -12.35
N PHE A 226 -5.76 -10.91 -11.75
CA PHE A 226 -7.05 -10.96 -12.45
C PHE A 226 -7.12 -9.97 -13.62
N SER A 227 -6.50 -8.81 -13.52
CA SER A 227 -6.43 -7.80 -14.58
C SER A 227 -5.68 -8.33 -15.80
N LEU A 228 -4.52 -8.93 -15.60
CA LEU A 228 -3.73 -9.54 -16.69
C LEU A 228 -4.47 -10.72 -17.32
N LEU A 229 -5.09 -11.56 -16.50
CA LEU A 229 -5.85 -12.71 -16.98
C LEU A 229 -7.08 -12.27 -17.79
N ALA A 230 -7.87 -11.33 -17.29
CA ALA A 230 -9.02 -10.76 -18.00
C ALA A 230 -8.59 -10.08 -19.29
N GLY A 231 -7.51 -9.30 -19.27
CA GLY A 231 -6.96 -8.62 -20.44
C GLY A 231 -6.60 -9.60 -21.56
N LEU A 232 -5.88 -10.67 -21.24
CA LEU A 232 -5.54 -11.72 -22.21
C LEU A 232 -6.79 -12.41 -22.78
N LEU A 233 -7.74 -12.79 -21.93
CA LEU A 233 -8.98 -13.43 -22.35
C LEU A 233 -9.81 -12.54 -23.28
N PHE A 234 -10.00 -11.25 -22.96
CA PHE A 234 -10.73 -10.33 -23.83
C PHE A 234 -10.03 -10.07 -25.17
N LEU A 235 -8.68 -10.05 -25.21
CA LEU A 235 -7.95 -9.97 -26.46
C LEU A 235 -8.16 -11.21 -27.32
N LEU A 236 -8.17 -12.41 -26.73
CA LEU A 236 -8.42 -13.67 -27.45
C LEU A 236 -9.87 -13.73 -27.96
N ILE A 237 -10.85 -13.35 -27.14
CA ILE A 237 -12.27 -13.28 -27.51
C ILE A 237 -12.45 -12.28 -28.66
N GLY A 238 -11.87 -11.09 -28.58
CA GLY A 238 -11.96 -10.09 -29.64
C GLY A 238 -11.29 -10.53 -30.96
N ARG A 239 -10.27 -11.41 -30.88
CA ARG A 239 -9.72 -12.07 -32.09
C ARG A 239 -10.66 -13.13 -32.64
N ALA A 240 -11.24 -13.97 -31.77
CA ALA A 240 -12.16 -15.02 -32.19
C ALA A 240 -13.42 -14.46 -32.86
N ILE A 241 -14.02 -13.39 -32.31
CA ILE A 241 -15.21 -12.72 -32.91
C ILE A 241 -14.88 -12.11 -34.27
N ARG A 242 -13.66 -11.61 -34.51
CA ARG A 242 -13.25 -11.04 -35.79
C ARG A 242 -13.13 -12.07 -36.89
N ILE A 243 -12.82 -13.32 -36.59
CA ILE A 243 -12.56 -14.39 -37.53
C ILE A 243 -13.88 -15.05 -37.98
N HIS A 244 -14.95 -14.90 -37.23
CA HIS A 244 -16.31 -15.36 -37.54
C HIS A 244 -17.21 -14.24 -38.05
#